data_0de160890d504d7082064a7eb963fd24
#
_entry.id   0de160890d504d7082064a7eb963fd24
#
_cell.length_a   1.000
_cell.length_b   1.000
_cell.length_c   1.000
_cell.angle_alpha   90.00
_cell.angle_beta   90.00
_cell.angle_gamma   90.00
#
_symmetry.space_group_name_H-M   'P 1'
#
loop_
_entity.id
_entity.type
_entity.pdbx_description
1 polymer ?
#
loop_
_entity_poly.entity_id
_entity_poly.type
_entity_poly.pdbx_seq_one_letter_code
_entity_poly.pdbx_strand_id
1 'polypeptide(L)'
;LHGEGIPGILTEQAGAWYYKRNWSPVPVKQSDGSDVVKAKFSALETVPLKPSAMLGSGAEFMDLAGDGQPDVVVMEGPTPGLYEHDEAEGWQSFRPFRARLNRDLWNPNLRFVDMDGDGHADVLVTEEEALVWYPSLAEEGFGQAHRVVQTFDEERGPRVVFADGTQSIYLADMSGDGL
;
A
#
# COMPACT_ATOMS: atom_id res chain seq x y z
N LEU A 1 -6.70 -7.95 -5.15
CA LEU A 1 -7.71 -7.91 -4.10
C LEU A 1 -7.71 -9.19 -3.26
N HIS A 2 -7.32 -10.31 -3.82
CA HIS A 2 -7.33 -11.64 -3.18
C HIS A 2 -5.91 -12.20 -3.05
N GLY A 3 -4.89 -11.39 -2.81
CA GLY A 3 -3.52 -11.85 -2.62
C GLY A 3 -2.86 -12.51 -3.84
N GLU A 4 -3.37 -12.21 -5.08
CA GLU A 4 -2.87 -12.88 -6.30
C GLU A 4 -1.44 -12.48 -6.69
N GLY A 5 -0.80 -11.54 -5.99
CA GLY A 5 0.53 -11.01 -6.31
C GLY A 5 0.58 -10.17 -7.59
N ILE A 6 -0.51 -10.07 -8.33
CA ILE A 6 -0.62 -9.26 -9.56
C ILE A 6 -1.83 -8.33 -9.41
N PRO A 7 -1.66 -7.01 -9.58
CA PRO A 7 -2.74 -6.05 -9.38
C PRO A 7 -3.88 -6.26 -10.38
N GLY A 8 -5.09 -6.40 -9.86
CA GLY A 8 -6.33 -6.35 -10.63
C GLY A 8 -6.83 -4.90 -10.81
N ILE A 9 -8.06 -4.76 -11.30
CA ILE A 9 -8.71 -3.46 -11.48
C ILE A 9 -9.93 -3.40 -10.57
N LEU A 10 -9.88 -2.51 -9.57
CA LEU A 10 -11.00 -2.22 -8.70
C LEU A 10 -11.60 -0.86 -9.08
N THR A 11 -12.92 -0.80 -9.16
CA THR A 11 -13.65 0.45 -9.46
C THR A 11 -14.85 0.59 -8.54
N GLU A 12 -15.24 1.84 -8.25
CA GLU A 12 -16.45 2.14 -7.51
C GLU A 12 -17.46 2.86 -8.41
N GLN A 13 -18.69 2.40 -8.41
CA GLN A 13 -19.80 3.04 -9.10
C GLN A 13 -21.10 2.87 -8.31
N ALA A 14 -21.82 3.96 -8.13
CA ALA A 14 -23.10 3.98 -7.40
C ALA A 14 -23.01 3.34 -6.00
N GLY A 15 -21.90 3.50 -5.31
CA GLY A 15 -21.68 2.94 -3.97
C GLY A 15 -21.38 1.44 -3.93
N ALA A 16 -21.24 0.78 -5.06
CA ALA A 16 -20.80 -0.61 -5.16
C ALA A 16 -19.37 -0.70 -5.71
N TRP A 17 -18.63 -1.70 -5.27
CA TRP A 17 -17.31 -2.01 -5.81
C TRP A 17 -17.40 -3.13 -6.83
N TYR A 18 -16.63 -2.97 -7.90
CA TYR A 18 -16.51 -3.92 -9.00
C TYR A 18 -15.04 -4.24 -9.21
N TYR A 19 -14.74 -5.52 -9.36
CA TYR A 19 -13.36 -6.01 -9.50
C TYR A 19 -13.19 -6.82 -10.79
N LYS A 20 -12.03 -6.66 -11.41
CA LYS A 20 -11.52 -7.54 -12.46
C LYS A 20 -10.21 -8.15 -12.00
N ARG A 21 -10.21 -9.45 -11.80
CA ARG A 21 -9.00 -10.19 -11.50
C ARG A 21 -8.04 -10.17 -12.67
N ASN A 22 -6.77 -10.01 -12.41
CA ASN A 22 -5.73 -10.08 -13.43
C ASN A 22 -5.25 -11.53 -13.57
N TRP A 23 -5.43 -12.10 -14.75
CA TRP A 23 -4.98 -13.45 -15.07
C TRP A 23 -3.70 -13.47 -15.92
N SER A 24 -3.09 -12.31 -16.12
CA SER A 24 -1.84 -12.20 -16.89
C SER A 24 -0.65 -12.77 -16.09
N PRO A 25 0.41 -13.26 -16.76
CA PRO A 25 0.55 -13.42 -18.21
C PRO A 25 -0.12 -14.71 -18.71
N VAL A 26 -0.79 -14.62 -19.85
CA VAL A 26 -1.35 -15.81 -20.52
C VAL A 26 -0.56 -16.09 -21.79
N PRO A 27 0.15 -17.22 -21.88
CA PRO A 27 0.81 -17.62 -23.11
C PRO A 27 -0.24 -18.02 -24.16
N VAL A 28 -0.15 -17.44 -25.33
CA VAL A 28 -1.01 -17.74 -26.47
C VAL A 28 -0.15 -18.15 -27.66
N LYS A 29 -0.37 -19.37 -28.15
CA LYS A 29 0.32 -19.83 -29.37
C LYS A 29 -0.24 -19.13 -30.60
N GLN A 30 0.67 -18.58 -31.42
CA GLN A 30 0.31 -18.04 -32.72
C GLN A 30 0.30 -19.14 -33.80
N SER A 31 -0.26 -18.81 -34.95
CA SER A 31 -0.35 -19.72 -36.09
C SER A 31 1.02 -20.12 -36.68
N ASP A 32 2.07 -19.36 -36.40
CA ASP A 32 3.44 -19.63 -36.80
C ASP A 32 4.23 -20.49 -35.76
N GLY A 33 3.55 -20.89 -34.65
CA GLY A 33 4.14 -21.71 -33.59
C GLY A 33 4.88 -20.93 -32.50
N SER A 34 4.99 -19.60 -32.63
CA SER A 34 5.56 -18.74 -31.58
C SER A 34 4.61 -18.53 -30.41
N ASP A 35 5.15 -18.33 -29.21
CA ASP A 35 4.38 -17.98 -28.02
C ASP A 35 4.40 -16.46 -27.83
N VAL A 36 3.20 -15.87 -27.71
CA VAL A 36 3.04 -14.44 -27.35
C VAL A 36 2.33 -14.35 -26.01
N VAL A 37 2.87 -13.54 -25.11
CA VAL A 37 2.26 -13.25 -23.84
C VAL A 37 1.22 -12.15 -23.99
N LYS A 38 -0.01 -12.41 -23.53
CA LYS A 38 -1.12 -11.45 -23.56
C LYS A 38 -1.61 -11.15 -22.17
N ALA A 39 -2.00 -9.90 -21.96
CA ALA A 39 -2.75 -9.49 -20.78
C ALA A 39 -4.17 -10.06 -20.86
N LYS A 40 -4.66 -10.56 -19.74
CA LYS A 40 -6.04 -11.08 -19.62
C LYS A 40 -6.61 -10.71 -18.26
N PHE A 41 -7.85 -10.20 -18.28
CA PHE A 41 -8.62 -9.92 -17.09
C PHE A 41 -9.89 -10.79 -17.06
N SER A 42 -10.40 -11.05 -15.84
CA SER A 42 -11.70 -11.69 -15.66
C SER A 42 -12.85 -10.84 -16.20
N ALA A 43 -14.04 -11.41 -16.24
CA ALA A 43 -15.26 -10.62 -16.30
C ALA A 43 -15.35 -9.68 -15.10
N LEU A 44 -16.16 -8.62 -15.21
CA LEU A 44 -16.43 -7.72 -14.10
C LEU A 44 -17.27 -8.45 -13.05
N GLU A 45 -16.83 -8.47 -11.82
CA GLU A 45 -17.50 -9.08 -10.69
C GLU A 45 -17.86 -8.01 -9.65
N THR A 46 -19.00 -8.12 -9.01
CA THR A 46 -19.37 -7.26 -7.89
C THR A 46 -18.67 -7.76 -6.63
N VAL A 47 -18.00 -6.86 -5.90
CA VAL A 47 -17.42 -7.18 -4.60
C VAL A 47 -18.54 -7.20 -3.57
N PRO A 48 -18.88 -8.36 -3.00
CA PRO A 48 -19.89 -8.44 -1.95
C PRO A 48 -19.33 -7.81 -0.65
N LEU A 49 -20.23 -7.29 0.18
CA LEU A 49 -19.89 -6.82 1.53
C LEU A 49 -18.71 -5.83 1.58
N LYS A 50 -18.66 -4.88 0.62
CA LYS A 50 -17.59 -3.87 0.63
C LYS A 50 -17.56 -3.07 1.93
N PRO A 51 -16.37 -2.56 2.36
CA PRO A 51 -16.25 -1.60 3.43
C PRO A 51 -17.12 -0.35 3.21
N SER A 52 -17.49 0.34 4.29
CA SER A 52 -18.18 1.63 4.18
C SER A 52 -17.31 2.74 3.61
N ALA A 53 -15.99 2.52 3.54
CA ALA A 53 -15.04 3.43 2.92
C ALA A 53 -15.33 3.60 1.41
N MET A 54 -15.07 4.80 0.91
CA MET A 54 -15.14 5.13 -0.51
C MET A 54 -13.73 5.17 -1.10
N LEU A 55 -13.56 4.64 -2.30
CA LEU A 55 -12.29 4.72 -3.02
C LEU A 55 -11.93 6.21 -3.26
N GLY A 56 -10.70 6.58 -2.97
CA GLY A 56 -10.22 7.94 -3.17
C GLY A 56 -10.59 8.95 -2.08
N SER A 57 -11.21 8.52 -0.98
CA SER A 57 -11.55 9.38 0.17
C SER A 57 -10.67 9.10 1.39
N GLY A 58 -9.34 9.09 1.21
CA GLY A 58 -8.39 8.82 2.30
C GLY A 58 -8.35 7.35 2.72
N ALA A 59 -8.83 6.45 1.87
CA ALA A 59 -8.69 5.00 2.05
C ALA A 59 -7.58 4.48 1.14
N GLU A 60 -6.66 3.75 1.72
CA GLU A 60 -5.51 3.12 1.07
C GLU A 60 -5.62 1.60 1.17
N PHE A 61 -5.05 0.90 0.19
CA PHE A 61 -4.93 -0.56 0.24
C PHE A 61 -3.52 -0.93 0.65
N MET A 62 -3.39 -1.60 1.79
CA MET A 62 -2.11 -2.13 2.27
C MET A 62 -2.36 -3.36 3.14
N ASP A 63 -1.43 -4.28 3.13
CA ASP A 63 -1.45 -5.46 4.00
C ASP A 63 -0.91 -5.06 5.38
N LEU A 64 -1.81 -4.72 6.30
CA LEU A 64 -1.45 -4.43 7.69
C LEU A 64 -1.59 -5.65 8.59
N ALA A 65 -2.41 -6.62 8.22
CA ALA A 65 -2.54 -7.88 8.96
C ALA A 65 -1.35 -8.81 8.72
N GLY A 66 -0.58 -8.60 7.63
CA GLY A 66 0.58 -9.41 7.27
C GLY A 66 0.22 -10.79 6.73
N ASP A 67 -0.98 -10.95 6.19
CA ASP A 67 -1.49 -12.22 5.66
C ASP A 67 -1.38 -12.35 4.13
N GLY A 68 -0.82 -11.33 3.47
CA GLY A 68 -0.66 -11.26 2.02
C GLY A 68 -1.91 -10.75 1.29
N GLN A 69 -2.94 -10.35 2.00
CA GLN A 69 -4.15 -9.75 1.43
C GLN A 69 -4.22 -8.24 1.72
N PRO A 70 -4.63 -7.42 0.76
CA PRO A 70 -4.71 -5.98 1.01
C PRO A 70 -5.95 -5.63 1.86
N ASP A 71 -5.70 -5.02 3.01
CA ASP A 71 -6.72 -4.39 3.86
C ASP A 71 -7.12 -3.02 3.33
N VAL A 72 -8.29 -2.54 3.71
CA VAL A 72 -8.68 -1.15 3.50
C VAL A 72 -8.35 -0.33 4.73
N VAL A 73 -7.35 0.51 4.63
CA VAL A 73 -6.87 1.35 5.71
C VAL A 73 -7.40 2.77 5.53
N VAL A 74 -8.14 3.24 6.52
CA VAL A 74 -8.67 4.60 6.58
C VAL A 74 -7.79 5.39 7.54
N MET A 75 -6.97 6.27 6.99
CA MET A 75 -5.99 7.03 7.76
C MET A 75 -6.49 8.43 8.10
N GLU A 76 -7.41 8.95 7.32
CA GLU A 76 -7.97 10.29 7.51
C GLU A 76 -9.23 10.29 8.36
N GLY A 77 -9.52 11.48 8.91
CA GLY A 77 -10.73 11.69 9.68
C GLY A 77 -10.54 11.49 11.19
N PRO A 78 -11.64 11.56 11.94
CA PRO A 78 -11.57 11.56 13.40
C PRO A 78 -11.21 10.19 13.98
N THR A 79 -11.39 9.14 13.23
CA THR A 79 -11.18 7.76 13.68
C THR A 79 -10.46 6.95 12.59
N PRO A 80 -9.13 7.03 12.51
CA PRO A 80 -8.36 6.17 11.62
C PRO A 80 -8.43 4.71 12.07
N GLY A 81 -8.33 3.78 11.12
CA GLY A 81 -8.45 2.36 11.36
C GLY A 81 -8.47 1.56 10.07
N LEU A 82 -8.84 0.30 10.14
CA LEU A 82 -8.84 -0.59 8.98
C LEU A 82 -10.10 -1.46 8.91
N TYR A 83 -10.34 -1.96 7.71
CA TYR A 83 -11.18 -3.11 7.43
C TYR A 83 -10.26 -4.21 6.94
N GLU A 84 -10.04 -5.22 7.76
CA GLU A 84 -9.27 -6.40 7.39
C GLU A 84 -10.01 -7.22 6.34
N HIS A 85 -9.29 -7.74 5.37
CA HIS A 85 -9.82 -8.59 4.33
C HIS A 85 -9.51 -10.05 4.62
N ASP A 86 -10.53 -10.89 4.61
CA ASP A 86 -10.41 -12.34 4.69
C ASP A 86 -10.96 -12.98 3.42
N GLU A 87 -10.21 -13.90 2.80
CA GLU A 87 -10.60 -14.51 1.52
C GLU A 87 -11.91 -15.31 1.64
N ALA A 88 -12.18 -15.92 2.77
CA ALA A 88 -13.35 -16.77 2.98
C ALA A 88 -14.57 -15.98 3.47
N GLU A 89 -14.36 -15.01 4.36
CA GLU A 89 -15.43 -14.27 5.04
C GLU A 89 -15.66 -12.88 4.42
N GLY A 90 -14.73 -12.40 3.58
CA GLY A 90 -14.76 -11.07 2.99
C GLY A 90 -14.24 -10.00 3.97
N TRP A 91 -14.83 -8.81 3.94
CA TRP A 91 -14.38 -7.69 4.76
C TRP A 91 -14.92 -7.78 6.19
N GLN A 92 -14.02 -7.74 7.15
CA GLN A 92 -14.36 -7.65 8.57
C GLN A 92 -14.94 -6.27 8.94
N SER A 93 -15.48 -6.15 10.14
CA SER A 93 -15.97 -4.88 10.67
C SER A 93 -14.82 -3.89 10.87
N PHE A 94 -15.12 -2.59 10.73
CA PHE A 94 -14.14 -1.52 10.97
C PHE A 94 -13.51 -1.63 12.35
N ARG A 95 -12.18 -1.58 12.39
CA ARG A 95 -11.38 -1.63 13.60
C ARG A 95 -10.57 -0.35 13.71
N PRO A 96 -10.83 0.52 14.71
CA PRO A 96 -10.09 1.74 14.89
C PRO A 96 -8.69 1.47 15.42
N PHE A 97 -7.70 2.21 14.95
CA PHE A 97 -6.34 2.15 15.49
C PHE A 97 -6.29 2.63 16.94
N ARG A 98 -5.56 1.91 17.77
CA ARG A 98 -5.22 2.33 19.13
C ARG A 98 -4.11 3.36 19.14
N ALA A 99 -3.12 3.18 18.29
CA ALA A 99 -2.00 4.08 18.11
C ALA A 99 -2.14 4.84 16.78
N ARG A 100 -2.36 6.16 16.88
CA ARG A 100 -2.65 7.00 15.72
C ARG A 100 -1.38 7.65 15.19
N LEU A 101 -1.24 7.63 13.88
CA LEU A 101 -0.22 8.42 13.19
C LEU A 101 -0.67 9.90 13.17
N ASN A 102 0.15 10.80 13.75
CA ASN A 102 -0.07 12.25 13.67
C ASN A 102 0.76 12.85 12.53
N ARG A 103 0.42 12.46 11.30
CA ARG A 103 1.06 12.95 10.07
C ARG A 103 0.02 13.12 8.98
N ASP A 104 0.29 14.06 8.10
CA ASP A 104 -0.47 14.25 6.87
C ASP A 104 0.00 13.22 5.83
N LEU A 105 -0.90 12.34 5.42
CA LEU A 105 -0.61 11.28 4.46
C LEU A 105 -0.40 11.80 3.04
N TRP A 106 -0.93 12.98 2.73
CA TRP A 106 -0.69 13.65 1.45
C TRP A 106 0.67 14.35 1.39
N ASN A 107 1.45 14.25 2.47
CA ASN A 107 2.81 14.77 2.47
C ASN A 107 3.62 14.07 1.37
N PRO A 108 4.13 14.77 0.36
CA PRO A 108 4.89 14.17 -0.73
C PRO A 108 6.19 13.53 -0.27
N ASN A 109 6.63 13.81 0.95
CA ASN A 109 7.81 13.24 1.58
C ASN A 109 7.51 12.04 2.50
N LEU A 110 6.27 11.53 2.49
CA LEU A 110 5.87 10.32 3.20
C LEU A 110 5.89 9.11 2.25
N ARG A 111 6.40 7.98 2.72
CA ARG A 111 6.35 6.69 2.03
C ARG A 111 5.96 5.60 3.02
N PHE A 112 5.26 4.61 2.51
CA PHE A 112 5.04 3.34 3.18
C PHE A 112 6.12 2.37 2.70
N VAL A 113 6.88 1.80 3.63
CA VAL A 113 7.98 0.87 3.35
C VAL A 113 8.26 0.04 4.60
N ASP A 114 8.47 -1.25 4.44
CA ASP A 114 8.91 -2.10 5.53
C ASP A 114 10.39 -1.78 5.84
N MET A 115 10.65 -1.19 7.00
CA MET A 115 11.96 -0.70 7.41
C MET A 115 12.75 -1.71 8.24
N ASP A 116 12.09 -2.65 8.87
CA ASP A 116 12.72 -3.61 9.77
C ASP A 116 12.58 -5.07 9.29
N GLY A 117 11.88 -5.30 8.19
CA GLY A 117 11.75 -6.60 7.55
C GLY A 117 10.73 -7.52 8.22
N ASP A 118 9.76 -6.96 8.92
CA ASP A 118 8.71 -7.72 9.61
C ASP A 118 7.50 -8.06 8.73
N GLY A 119 7.48 -7.54 7.49
CA GLY A 119 6.41 -7.75 6.51
C GLY A 119 5.29 -6.73 6.59
N HIS A 120 5.33 -5.79 7.53
CA HIS A 120 4.33 -4.73 7.65
C HIS A 120 4.87 -3.39 7.15
N ALA A 121 4.02 -2.64 6.48
CA ALA A 121 4.42 -1.34 5.96
C ALA A 121 4.51 -0.29 7.07
N ASP A 122 5.72 0.19 7.32
CA ASP A 122 6.02 1.31 8.20
C ASP A 122 5.78 2.65 7.51
N VAL A 123 5.76 3.73 8.27
CA VAL A 123 5.74 5.09 7.71
C VAL A 123 7.09 5.74 7.83
N LEU A 124 7.69 6.06 6.69
CA LEU A 124 8.95 6.81 6.58
C LEU A 124 8.68 8.21 6.02
N VAL A 125 9.16 9.22 6.72
CA VAL A 125 9.04 10.63 6.31
C VAL A 125 10.41 11.26 6.20
N THR A 126 10.71 11.89 5.06
CA THR A 126 11.90 12.73 4.93
C THR A 126 11.57 14.16 5.39
N GLU A 127 12.29 14.63 6.37
CA GLU A 127 12.29 16.01 6.86
C GLU A 127 13.58 16.71 6.43
N GLU A 128 13.66 18.04 6.64
CA GLU A 128 14.79 18.82 6.17
C GLU A 128 16.16 18.34 6.69
N GLU A 129 16.23 17.87 7.93
CA GLU A 129 17.48 17.43 8.56
C GLU A 129 17.39 16.01 9.13
N ALA A 130 16.31 15.28 8.85
CA ALA A 130 16.11 13.97 9.44
C ALA A 130 15.26 13.04 8.58
N LEU A 131 15.47 11.75 8.77
CA LEU A 131 14.49 10.72 8.46
C LEU A 131 13.68 10.44 9.74
N VAL A 132 12.38 10.40 9.61
CA VAL A 132 11.48 10.06 10.72
C VAL A 132 10.71 8.80 10.34
N TRP A 133 10.85 7.79 11.14
CA TRP A 133 10.25 6.48 10.94
C TRP A 133 9.25 6.17 12.06
N TYR A 134 8.09 5.67 11.68
CA TYR A 134 7.05 5.19 12.57
C TYR A 134 6.83 3.69 12.29
N PRO A 135 7.27 2.79 13.19
CA PRO A 135 7.08 1.37 12.97
C PRO A 135 5.59 1.01 12.93
N SER A 136 5.25 0.10 12.06
CA SER A 136 3.94 -0.51 12.05
C SER A 136 3.71 -1.28 13.35
N LEU A 137 2.51 -1.22 13.86
CA LEU A 137 2.02 -2.07 14.93
C LEU A 137 0.92 -2.98 14.39
N ALA A 138 1.00 -3.27 13.10
CA ALA A 138 -0.01 -4.02 12.38
C ALA A 138 -1.40 -3.38 12.56
N GLU A 139 -2.38 -4.16 12.91
CA GLU A 139 -3.77 -3.74 13.13
C GLU A 139 -3.97 -2.71 14.25
N GLU A 140 -2.96 -2.48 15.10
CA GLU A 140 -3.03 -1.50 16.17
C GLU A 140 -2.68 -0.08 15.72
N GLY A 141 -2.12 0.08 14.51
CA GLY A 141 -1.71 1.35 13.92
C GLY A 141 -0.20 1.54 13.87
N PHE A 142 0.31 2.69 14.29
CA PHE A 142 1.73 3.03 14.16
C PHE A 142 2.34 3.42 15.50
N GLY A 143 3.58 3.00 15.69
CA GLY A 143 4.36 3.24 16.90
C GLY A 143 4.86 4.68 17.03
N GLN A 144 5.74 4.88 18.00
CA GLN A 144 6.37 6.18 18.25
C GLN A 144 7.41 6.50 17.18
N ALA A 145 7.57 7.79 16.92
CA ALA A 145 8.55 8.28 15.96
C ALA A 145 9.99 7.95 16.38
N HIS A 146 10.73 7.34 15.49
CA HIS A 146 12.17 7.23 15.55
C HIS A 146 12.79 8.28 14.61
N ARG A 147 13.69 9.11 15.13
CA ARG A 147 14.30 10.18 14.35
C ARG A 147 15.78 9.91 14.14
N VAL A 148 16.20 9.88 12.88
CA VAL A 148 17.59 9.74 12.47
C VAL A 148 18.01 11.04 11.78
N VAL A 149 18.98 11.75 12.38
CA VAL A 149 19.50 12.98 11.81
C VAL A 149 20.29 12.66 10.55
N GLN A 150 19.96 13.35 9.47
CA GLN A 150 20.72 13.29 8.22
C GLN A 150 21.84 14.32 8.27
N THR A 151 23.06 13.87 8.08
CA THR A 151 24.19 14.79 7.94
C THR A 151 24.37 15.16 6.47
N PHE A 152 24.60 16.45 6.24
CA PHE A 152 24.88 16.96 4.91
C PHE A 152 26.37 17.28 4.83
N ASP A 153 27.15 16.28 4.46
CA ASP A 153 28.58 16.44 4.18
C ASP A 153 29.02 15.47 3.07
N GLU A 154 30.16 15.77 2.43
CA GLU A 154 30.70 14.98 1.32
C GLU A 154 31.13 13.56 1.73
N GLU A 155 31.45 13.34 3.01
CA GLU A 155 31.92 12.05 3.50
C GLU A 155 30.78 11.09 3.83
N ARG A 156 29.61 11.61 4.22
CA ARG A 156 28.47 10.83 4.70
C ARG A 156 27.32 10.71 3.72
N GLY A 157 27.48 11.34 2.57
CA GLY A 157 26.54 11.26 1.48
C GLY A 157 25.47 12.37 1.44
N PRO A 158 24.70 12.42 0.37
CA PRO A 158 23.67 13.44 0.19
C PRO A 158 22.50 13.22 1.14
N ARG A 159 21.85 14.32 1.49
CA ARG A 159 20.58 14.28 2.20
C ARG A 159 19.50 13.70 1.30
N VAL A 160 18.69 12.79 1.83
CA VAL A 160 17.57 12.19 1.13
C VAL A 160 16.29 12.98 1.40
N VAL A 161 15.64 13.45 0.33
CA VAL A 161 14.32 14.09 0.37
C VAL A 161 13.50 13.44 -0.74
N PHE A 162 12.35 12.85 -0.40
CA PHE A 162 11.55 12.12 -1.39
C PHE A 162 10.93 13.02 -2.45
N ALA A 163 10.56 14.24 -2.09
CA ALA A 163 10.05 15.22 -3.02
C ALA A 163 10.48 16.64 -2.63
N ASP A 164 11.02 17.40 -3.57
CA ASP A 164 11.49 18.79 -3.37
C ASP A 164 10.74 19.81 -4.23
N GLY A 165 9.66 19.40 -4.89
CA GLY A 165 8.88 20.23 -5.81
C GLY A 165 9.37 20.16 -7.26
N THR A 166 10.56 19.62 -7.53
CA THR A 166 11.12 19.42 -8.88
C THR A 166 11.30 17.95 -9.23
N GLN A 167 11.57 17.11 -8.23
CA GLN A 167 11.85 15.68 -8.38
C GLN A 167 11.08 14.89 -7.31
N SER A 168 10.77 13.64 -7.63
CA SER A 168 10.21 12.68 -6.69
C SER A 168 11.01 11.39 -6.75
N ILE A 169 11.33 10.85 -5.57
CA ILE A 169 11.99 9.56 -5.40
C ILE A 169 10.92 8.53 -5.07
N TYR A 170 10.92 7.42 -5.80
CA TYR A 170 10.06 6.27 -5.56
C TYR A 170 10.91 5.12 -5.06
N LEU A 171 10.39 4.39 -4.09
CA LEU A 171 10.94 3.13 -3.62
C LEU A 171 10.28 2.01 -4.41
N ALA A 172 11.07 1.00 -4.79
CA ALA A 172 10.55 -0.16 -5.50
C ALA A 172 11.36 -1.39 -5.10
N ASP A 173 10.67 -2.45 -4.78
CA ASP A 173 11.26 -3.77 -4.62
C ASP A 173 11.71 -4.29 -6.00
N MET A 174 13.02 -4.27 -6.23
CA MET A 174 13.62 -4.68 -7.50
C MET A 174 13.95 -6.17 -7.55
N SER A 175 14.01 -6.83 -6.43
CA SER A 175 14.30 -8.26 -6.30
C SER A 175 13.03 -9.11 -6.21
N GLY A 176 11.92 -8.53 -5.81
CA GLY A 176 10.65 -9.20 -5.59
C GLY A 176 10.64 -10.03 -4.30
N ASP A 177 11.48 -9.65 -3.33
CA ASP A 177 11.58 -10.33 -2.03
C ASP A 177 10.74 -9.66 -0.92
N GLY A 178 10.06 -8.56 -1.25
CA GLY A 178 9.19 -7.82 -0.33
C GLY A 178 9.90 -6.74 0.50
N LEU A 179 11.22 -6.50 0.25
CA LEU A 179 12.04 -5.52 0.98
C LEU A 179 12.41 -4.30 0.13
#